data_bae595671fe9363368dad41101b981ab
#
_entry.id   bae595671fe9363368dad41101b981ab
#
_cell.length_a   1.000
_cell.length_b   1.000
_cell.length_c   1.000
_cell.angle_alpha   90.00
_cell.angle_beta   90.00
_cell.angle_gamma   90.00
#
_symmetry.space_group_name_H-M   'P 1'
#
loop_
_entity.id
_entity.type
_entity.pdbx_description
1 polymer ?
#
loop_
_entity_poly.entity_id
_entity_poly.type
_entity_poly.pdbx_seq_one_letter_code
_entity_poly.pdbx_strand_id
1 'polypeptide(L)'
;MASNRFLSFATGMVLAGAAAQAPAAETASHSIDTEVKLSSDQRTRGISDSLNRPGLKLSVQAAHESGVIGLVEFSSVSKKQFLDGAGLGMTLAGGYRFGDPEGWHFGAGLATELFPGAKFEAPHGFDMSTGTPTDMQTTKYDSAFAVAEIGYGALEGRILNVISKTYRGADTGGVCGTMLLLMADPTQALDCYARGDHNSRGSWLFDLDYKFNLDPATTLNLHGGYQKIANFKEANFSDFRIGITHKHWGFDWNADWVTTNTRVKELYLAQDGDTLRATDGNKFFVSVSRRF
;
A
#
# COMPACT_ATOMS: atom_id res chain seq x y z
N MET A 1 19.53 27.90 11.13
CA MET A 1 18.09 27.84 11.45
C MET A 1 17.54 26.61 10.70
N ALA A 2 17.45 25.48 11.40
CA ALA A 2 17.05 24.21 10.80
C ALA A 2 15.52 24.16 10.69
N SER A 3 15.02 24.14 9.46
CA SER A 3 13.61 23.90 9.17
C SER A 3 13.34 22.40 9.28
N ASN A 4 12.68 21.97 10.34
CA ASN A 4 12.27 20.59 10.53
C ASN A 4 11.13 20.24 9.54
N ARG A 5 11.48 19.59 8.44
CA ARG A 5 10.50 18.97 7.53
C ARG A 5 10.60 17.45 7.67
N PHE A 6 9.68 16.86 8.39
CA PHE A 6 9.56 15.41 8.54
C PHE A 6 8.64 14.82 7.46
N LEU A 7 9.09 13.76 6.82
CA LEU A 7 8.39 13.04 5.75
C LEU A 7 7.90 11.66 6.21
N SER A 8 6.84 11.22 5.57
CA SER A 8 5.94 10.14 5.96
C SER A 8 6.46 8.72 5.83
N PHE A 9 6.14 7.91 6.82
CA PHE A 9 5.98 6.46 6.70
C PHE A 9 4.53 6.16 6.32
N ALA A 10 4.23 5.85 5.11
CA ALA A 10 3.05 5.08 4.74
C ALA A 10 3.04 4.83 3.25
N THR A 11 2.54 3.69 2.88
CA THR A 11 2.18 3.29 1.54
C THR A 11 1.55 4.44 0.74
N GLY A 12 2.35 5.07 -0.12
CA GLY A 12 1.84 5.93 -1.18
C GLY A 12 1.35 7.33 -0.80
N MET A 13 1.89 7.96 0.24
CA MET A 13 1.53 9.34 0.57
C MET A 13 2.69 10.31 0.44
N VAL A 14 2.50 11.27 -0.43
CA VAL A 14 3.39 12.40 -0.71
C VAL A 14 3.08 13.54 0.24
N LEU A 15 4.01 13.95 1.09
CA LEU A 15 3.89 15.12 1.96
C LEU A 15 4.79 16.26 1.49
N ALA A 16 4.21 17.29 0.91
CA ALA A 16 4.88 18.58 0.77
C ALA A 16 4.42 19.51 1.92
N GLY A 17 5.30 19.81 2.84
CA GLY A 17 5.05 20.85 3.86
C GLY A 17 5.21 22.24 3.27
N ALA A 18 4.21 23.10 3.35
CA ALA A 18 4.38 24.53 3.22
C ALA A 18 4.61 25.12 4.61
N ALA A 19 5.72 25.82 4.81
CA ALA A 19 5.96 26.60 6.01
C ALA A 19 5.06 27.83 5.99
N ALA A 20 4.07 27.88 6.87
CA ALA A 20 3.48 29.13 7.32
C ALA A 20 4.40 29.67 8.42
N GLN A 21 4.96 30.87 8.24
CA GLN A 21 5.70 31.56 9.30
C GLN A 21 4.69 32.03 10.36
N ALA A 22 4.69 31.35 11.51
CA ALA A 22 4.11 31.85 12.75
C ALA A 22 5.23 32.38 13.66
N PRO A 23 4.95 33.37 14.56
CA PRO A 23 5.97 33.96 15.43
C PRO A 23 6.60 32.90 16.33
N ALA A 24 7.86 33.13 16.73
CA ALA A 24 8.66 32.22 17.51
C ALA A 24 7.95 31.78 18.81
N ALA A 25 7.30 30.60 18.71
CA ALA A 25 6.97 29.79 19.86
C ALA A 25 8.15 28.85 20.12
N GLU A 26 8.39 28.51 21.39
CA GLU A 26 9.33 27.46 21.81
C GLU A 26 9.21 26.28 20.84
N THR A 27 10.32 25.84 20.27
CA THR A 27 10.37 24.73 19.33
C THR A 27 9.80 23.50 20.01
N ALA A 28 8.55 23.15 19.65
CA ALA A 28 7.93 21.92 20.16
C ALA A 28 8.83 20.74 19.78
N SER A 29 9.22 19.94 20.76
CA SER A 29 10.06 18.74 20.57
C SER A 29 9.38 17.67 19.72
N HIS A 30 8.13 17.88 19.33
CA HIS A 30 7.32 16.95 18.52
C HIS A 30 6.43 17.71 17.54
N SER A 31 6.09 17.07 16.42
CA SER A 31 5.06 17.50 15.49
C SER A 31 4.00 16.42 15.35
N ILE A 32 2.75 16.82 15.16
CA ILE A 32 1.63 15.93 14.84
C ILE A 32 0.95 16.51 13.61
N ASP A 33 0.87 15.72 12.55
CA ASP A 33 0.21 16.06 11.30
C ASP A 33 -1.00 15.13 11.11
N THR A 34 -2.18 15.70 10.93
CA THR A 34 -3.40 14.96 10.62
C THR A 34 -3.84 15.27 9.21
N GLU A 35 -4.15 14.26 8.41
CA GLU A 35 -4.68 14.41 7.06
C GLU A 35 -6.00 13.65 6.90
N VAL A 36 -6.99 14.33 6.32
CA VAL A 36 -8.22 13.72 5.82
C VAL A 36 -8.20 13.79 4.30
N LYS A 37 -8.38 12.64 3.63
CA LYS A 37 -8.35 12.53 2.17
C LYS A 37 -9.58 11.79 1.67
N LEU A 38 -10.27 12.39 0.69
CA LEU A 38 -11.31 11.75 -0.12
C LEU A 38 -10.76 11.52 -1.52
N SER A 39 -10.88 10.29 -2.02
CA SER A 39 -10.43 9.92 -3.36
C SER A 39 -11.54 9.24 -4.15
N SER A 40 -11.53 9.37 -5.48
CA SER A 40 -12.46 8.66 -6.36
C SER A 40 -12.18 7.14 -6.39
N ASP A 41 -10.96 6.74 -5.97
CA ASP A 41 -10.53 5.36 -5.86
C ASP A 41 -9.39 5.27 -4.84
N GLN A 42 -9.53 4.40 -3.82
CA GLN A 42 -8.50 4.16 -2.83
C GLN A 42 -7.57 3.07 -3.33
N ARG A 43 -6.28 3.40 -3.49
CA ARG A 43 -5.28 2.49 -4.06
C ARG A 43 -4.06 2.32 -3.17
N THR A 44 -3.54 1.10 -3.18
CA THR A 44 -2.25 0.74 -2.59
C THR A 44 -1.41 0.08 -3.68
N ARG A 45 -0.19 0.61 -3.96
CA ARG A 45 0.72 0.08 -4.99
C ARG A 45 0.03 -0.15 -6.35
N GLY A 46 -0.77 0.84 -6.76
CA GLY A 46 -1.50 0.75 -8.03
C GLY A 46 -2.73 -0.15 -8.04
N ILE A 47 -2.95 -0.99 -7.03
CA ILE A 47 -4.14 -1.86 -6.91
C ILE A 47 -5.23 -1.13 -6.12
N SER A 48 -6.47 -1.18 -6.61
CA SER A 48 -7.61 -0.58 -5.92
C SER A 48 -8.02 -1.40 -4.70
N ASP A 49 -8.06 -0.79 -3.53
CA ASP A 49 -8.59 -1.37 -2.29
C ASP A 49 -10.08 -1.09 -2.12
N SER A 50 -10.63 -0.12 -2.84
CA SER A 50 -12.05 0.28 -2.79
C SER A 50 -12.89 -0.26 -3.96
N LEU A 51 -12.32 -1.15 -4.78
CA LEU A 51 -12.97 -1.74 -5.97
C LEU A 51 -13.36 -0.67 -7.00
N ASN A 52 -12.45 0.28 -7.26
CA ASN A 52 -12.62 1.45 -8.14
C ASN A 52 -13.83 2.34 -7.72
N ARG A 53 -14.04 2.51 -6.43
CA ARG A 53 -15.10 3.35 -5.84
C ARG A 53 -14.50 4.41 -4.93
N PRO A 54 -15.24 5.51 -4.66
CA PRO A 54 -14.78 6.52 -3.74
C PRO A 54 -14.40 5.95 -2.37
N GLY A 55 -13.33 6.48 -1.80
CA GLY A 55 -12.82 6.07 -0.51
C GLY A 55 -12.35 7.25 0.34
N LEU A 56 -12.48 7.09 1.64
CA LEU A 56 -12.02 8.02 2.67
C LEU A 56 -10.78 7.46 3.35
N LYS A 57 -9.82 8.34 3.63
CA LYS A 57 -8.61 8.04 4.40
C LYS A 57 -8.41 9.10 5.47
N LEU A 58 -8.09 8.68 6.67
CA LEU A 58 -7.63 9.51 7.79
C LEU A 58 -6.25 9.03 8.19
N SER A 59 -5.27 9.92 8.27
CA SER A 59 -3.95 9.59 8.79
C SER A 59 -3.50 10.58 9.85
N VAL A 60 -2.81 10.08 10.87
CA VAL A 60 -2.16 10.85 11.91
C VAL A 60 -0.69 10.42 11.96
N GLN A 61 0.19 11.38 11.77
CA GLN A 61 1.63 11.16 11.88
C GLN A 61 2.18 11.95 13.06
N ALA A 62 3.10 11.34 13.77
CA ALA A 62 3.84 11.99 14.83
C ALA A 62 5.33 11.87 14.55
N ALA A 63 6.08 12.94 14.78
CA ALA A 63 7.54 12.95 14.70
C ALA A 63 8.10 13.69 15.90
N HIS A 64 9.19 13.15 16.46
CA HIS A 64 9.92 13.73 17.56
C HIS A 64 11.31 14.17 17.09
N GLU A 65 11.88 15.23 17.67
CA GLU A 65 13.20 15.76 17.30
C GLU A 65 14.34 14.73 17.43
N SER A 66 14.16 13.71 18.28
CA SER A 66 15.11 12.59 18.38
C SER A 66 15.17 11.72 17.13
N GLY A 67 14.25 11.89 16.17
CA GLY A 67 14.11 11.03 14.98
C GLY A 67 13.06 9.93 15.10
N VAL A 68 12.43 9.74 16.26
CA VAL A 68 11.31 8.80 16.42
C VAL A 68 10.10 9.28 15.63
N ILE A 69 9.51 8.40 14.85
CA ILE A 69 8.32 8.66 14.02
C ILE A 69 7.26 7.58 14.23
N GLY A 70 6.01 7.97 14.08
CA GLY A 70 4.86 7.07 14.16
C GLY A 70 3.77 7.45 13.17
N LEU A 71 2.97 6.48 12.74
CA LEU A 71 1.83 6.66 11.85
C LEU A 71 0.68 5.78 12.31
N VAL A 72 -0.50 6.35 12.28
CA VAL A 72 -1.78 5.65 12.35
C VAL A 72 -2.62 6.09 11.14
N GLU A 73 -3.08 5.16 10.34
CA GLU A 73 -3.91 5.44 9.18
C GLU A 73 -5.15 4.54 9.19
N PHE A 74 -6.29 5.10 8.83
CA PHE A 74 -7.55 4.40 8.60
C PHE A 74 -8.00 4.68 7.17
N SER A 75 -8.40 3.65 6.45
CA SER A 75 -8.90 3.77 5.08
C SER A 75 -10.15 2.92 4.88
N SER A 76 -11.09 3.43 4.10
CA SER A 76 -12.21 2.62 3.65
C SER A 76 -11.74 1.65 2.57
N VAL A 77 -12.11 0.36 2.69
CA VAL A 77 -11.80 -0.69 1.72
C VAL A 77 -13.06 -1.47 1.33
N SER A 78 -13.03 -2.16 0.20
CA SER A 78 -14.17 -2.93 -0.28
C SER A 78 -14.30 -4.26 0.45
N LYS A 79 -15.47 -4.53 1.05
CA LYS A 79 -15.80 -5.83 1.64
C LYS A 79 -15.87 -6.97 0.60
N LYS A 80 -15.97 -6.64 -0.68
CA LYS A 80 -15.98 -7.62 -1.79
C LYS A 80 -14.57 -8.06 -2.16
N GLN A 81 -13.56 -7.28 -1.80
CA GLN A 81 -12.16 -7.59 -2.01
C GLN A 81 -11.52 -8.12 -0.73
N PHE A 82 -11.87 -7.54 0.42
CA PHE A 82 -11.46 -7.99 1.75
C PHE A 82 -12.66 -8.70 2.40
N LEU A 83 -12.83 -9.97 2.05
CA LEU A 83 -14.01 -10.76 2.43
C LEU A 83 -14.17 -10.85 3.94
N ASP A 84 -15.41 -10.93 4.42
CA ASP A 84 -15.79 -10.94 5.84
C ASP A 84 -15.36 -9.71 6.65
N GLY A 85 -14.63 -8.77 6.03
CA GLY A 85 -14.07 -7.61 6.69
C GLY A 85 -15.08 -6.53 7.05
N ALA A 86 -14.67 -5.64 7.96
CA ALA A 86 -15.49 -4.49 8.40
C ALA A 86 -15.61 -3.39 7.31
N GLY A 87 -14.86 -3.48 6.19
CA GLY A 87 -14.76 -2.40 5.18
C GLY A 87 -13.76 -1.32 5.59
N LEU A 88 -12.85 -1.66 6.51
CA LEU A 88 -11.83 -0.80 7.09
C LEU A 88 -10.46 -1.43 6.89
N GLY A 89 -9.51 -0.66 6.39
CA GLY A 89 -8.09 -0.93 6.44
C GLY A 89 -7.44 -0.02 7.48
N MET A 90 -6.47 -0.54 8.25
CA MET A 90 -5.71 0.19 9.25
C MET A 90 -4.22 -0.03 8.98
N THR A 91 -3.44 1.05 8.96
CA THR A 91 -1.98 0.97 8.95
C THR A 91 -1.44 1.56 10.24
N LEU A 92 -0.59 0.80 10.91
CA LEU A 92 0.18 1.27 12.06
C LEU A 92 1.66 1.13 11.70
N ALA A 93 2.43 2.20 11.91
CA ALA A 93 3.87 2.14 11.70
C ALA A 93 4.60 2.93 12.79
N GLY A 94 5.81 2.50 13.11
CA GLY A 94 6.70 3.20 14.01
C GLY A 94 8.15 2.91 13.64
N GLY A 95 9.00 3.91 13.82
CA GLY A 95 10.39 3.78 13.44
C GLY A 95 11.26 4.94 13.89
N TYR A 96 12.46 4.94 13.36
CA TYR A 96 13.46 5.94 13.62
C TYR A 96 14.04 6.43 12.29
N ARG A 97 14.13 7.76 12.14
CA ARG A 97 14.74 8.42 10.99
C ARG A 97 15.90 9.29 11.44
N PHE A 98 16.96 9.31 10.67
CA PHE A 98 18.17 10.10 10.95
C PHE A 98 18.81 10.59 9.65
N GLY A 99 19.70 11.57 9.75
CA GLY A 99 20.37 12.21 8.63
C GLY A 99 19.84 13.61 8.36
N ASP A 100 20.19 14.16 7.21
CA ASP A 100 19.80 15.51 6.78
C ASP A 100 18.57 15.41 5.84
N PRO A 101 17.41 16.00 6.21
CA PRO A 101 16.22 15.97 5.36
C PRO A 101 16.40 16.58 3.96
N GLU A 102 17.30 17.54 3.80
CA GLU A 102 17.63 18.17 2.50
C GLU A 102 18.78 17.43 1.77
N GLY A 103 19.48 16.54 2.47
CA GLY A 103 20.57 15.70 1.98
C GLY A 103 20.23 14.22 2.12
N TRP A 104 21.23 13.41 2.51
CA TRP A 104 21.03 11.99 2.77
C TRP A 104 20.31 11.77 4.10
N HIS A 105 19.23 11.04 4.05
CA HIS A 105 18.51 10.58 5.24
C HIS A 105 18.19 9.09 5.13
N PHE A 106 18.03 8.46 6.28
CA PHE A 106 17.81 7.03 6.42
C PHE A 106 16.72 6.78 7.45
N GLY A 107 16.00 5.69 7.30
CA GLY A 107 14.99 5.27 8.26
C GLY A 107 14.93 3.77 8.40
N ALA A 108 14.50 3.32 9.58
CA ALA A 108 14.17 1.92 9.83
C ALA A 108 12.99 1.83 10.80
N GLY A 109 12.14 0.83 10.62
CA GLY A 109 10.95 0.68 11.45
C GLY A 109 10.19 -0.60 11.20
N LEU A 110 9.03 -0.66 11.82
CA LEU A 110 8.05 -1.72 11.65
C LEU A 110 6.72 -1.10 11.19
N ALA A 111 5.98 -1.83 10.39
CA ALA A 111 4.63 -1.45 9.98
C ALA A 111 3.72 -2.67 9.97
N THR A 112 2.41 -2.43 10.12
CA THR A 112 1.39 -3.46 9.94
C THR A 112 0.19 -2.88 9.21
N GLU A 113 -0.37 -3.66 8.29
CA GLU A 113 -1.67 -3.43 7.66
C GLU A 113 -2.64 -4.44 8.24
N LEU A 114 -3.74 -3.95 8.80
CA LEU A 114 -4.80 -4.73 9.42
C LEU A 114 -6.11 -4.50 8.67
N PHE A 115 -6.83 -5.57 8.44
CA PHE A 115 -8.16 -5.55 7.82
C PHE A 115 -9.15 -6.24 8.76
N PRO A 116 -9.72 -5.52 9.75
CA PRO A 116 -10.51 -6.10 10.83
C PRO A 116 -11.62 -7.04 10.35
N GLY A 117 -11.56 -8.30 10.79
CA GLY A 117 -12.50 -9.36 10.41
C GLY A 117 -12.23 -9.98 9.03
N ALA A 118 -11.42 -9.36 8.17
CA ALA A 118 -11.23 -9.83 6.81
C ALA A 118 -10.45 -11.15 6.75
N LYS A 119 -11.07 -12.14 6.15
CA LYS A 119 -10.55 -13.49 5.96
C LYS A 119 -11.31 -14.20 4.85
N PHE A 120 -10.74 -15.28 4.37
CA PHE A 120 -11.41 -16.18 3.43
C PHE A 120 -11.01 -17.62 3.71
N GLU A 121 -11.81 -18.56 3.24
CA GLU A 121 -11.50 -19.99 3.26
C GLU A 121 -11.15 -20.45 1.86
N ALA A 122 -10.05 -21.18 1.72
CA ALA A 122 -9.60 -21.70 0.44
C ALA A 122 -8.83 -23.01 0.64
N PRO A 123 -8.79 -23.89 -0.39
CA PRO A 123 -8.03 -25.11 -0.35
C PRO A 123 -6.53 -24.81 -0.39
N HIS A 124 -5.76 -25.45 0.46
CA HIS A 124 -4.29 -25.38 0.50
C HIS A 124 -3.64 -26.61 -0.14
N GLY A 125 -4.43 -27.61 -0.53
CA GLY A 125 -4.01 -28.80 -1.26
C GLY A 125 -4.92 -29.09 -2.46
N PHE A 126 -4.43 -29.93 -3.36
CA PHE A 126 -5.19 -30.46 -4.49
C PHE A 126 -4.78 -31.91 -4.76
N ASP A 127 -5.74 -32.82 -4.73
CA ASP A 127 -5.52 -34.22 -5.08
C ASP A 127 -5.59 -34.39 -6.61
N MET A 128 -4.43 -34.56 -7.21
CA MET A 128 -4.30 -34.73 -8.67
C MET A 128 -4.94 -36.04 -9.18
N SER A 129 -5.12 -37.04 -8.31
CA SER A 129 -5.70 -38.33 -8.71
C SER A 129 -7.22 -38.28 -8.79
N THR A 130 -7.86 -37.54 -7.91
CA THR A 130 -9.31 -37.37 -7.87
C THR A 130 -9.79 -36.06 -8.51
N GLY A 131 -8.87 -35.13 -8.79
CA GLY A 131 -9.19 -33.81 -9.32
C GLY A 131 -9.92 -32.92 -8.32
N THR A 132 -9.70 -33.11 -7.00
CA THR A 132 -10.45 -32.40 -5.96
C THR A 132 -9.56 -31.52 -5.09
N PRO A 133 -10.01 -30.28 -4.73
CA PRO A 133 -9.38 -29.45 -3.72
C PRO A 133 -9.42 -30.13 -2.33
N THR A 134 -8.34 -30.00 -1.57
CA THR A 134 -8.18 -30.55 -0.22
C THR A 134 -7.64 -29.52 0.75
N ASP A 135 -7.62 -29.85 2.05
CA ASP A 135 -7.02 -29.03 3.09
C ASP A 135 -7.56 -27.57 3.12
N MET A 136 -8.85 -27.43 3.41
CA MET A 136 -9.50 -26.12 3.56
C MET A 136 -8.95 -25.38 4.77
N GLN A 137 -8.37 -24.20 4.56
CA GLN A 137 -7.82 -23.36 5.63
C GLN A 137 -8.37 -21.93 5.53
N THR A 138 -8.36 -21.24 6.68
CA THR A 138 -8.72 -19.83 6.78
C THR A 138 -7.48 -18.95 6.67
N THR A 139 -7.48 -18.01 5.74
CA THR A 139 -6.41 -17.03 5.54
C THR A 139 -6.88 -15.62 5.88
N LYS A 140 -6.05 -14.85 6.60
CA LYS A 140 -6.27 -13.43 6.90
C LYS A 140 -5.51 -12.55 5.92
N TYR A 141 -6.05 -11.34 5.69
CA TYR A 141 -5.39 -10.33 4.85
C TYR A 141 -4.32 -9.51 5.57
N ASP A 142 -4.25 -9.59 6.90
CA ASP A 142 -3.33 -8.80 7.71
C ASP A 142 -1.87 -9.06 7.30
N SER A 143 -1.06 -7.99 7.33
CA SER A 143 0.36 -8.03 6.95
C SER A 143 1.21 -7.26 7.95
N ALA A 144 2.44 -7.70 8.18
CA ALA A 144 3.42 -6.98 8.98
C ALA A 144 4.77 -6.91 8.24
N PHE A 145 5.49 -5.82 8.43
CA PHE A 145 6.70 -5.50 7.67
C PHE A 145 7.81 -5.00 8.58
N ALA A 146 9.04 -5.40 8.25
CA ALA A 146 10.23 -4.62 8.55
C ALA A 146 10.45 -3.64 7.41
N VAL A 147 10.75 -2.38 7.74
CA VAL A 147 10.86 -1.29 6.77
C VAL A 147 12.25 -0.66 6.87
N ALA A 148 12.89 -0.45 5.74
CA ALA A 148 14.08 0.37 5.60
C ALA A 148 13.81 1.49 4.58
N GLU A 149 14.38 2.66 4.84
CA GLU A 149 14.18 3.86 4.06
C GLU A 149 15.52 4.53 3.78
N ILE A 150 15.69 5.04 2.55
CA ILE A 150 16.82 5.85 2.15
C ILE A 150 16.31 6.98 1.27
N GLY A 151 16.78 8.20 1.49
CA GLY A 151 16.40 9.33 0.66
C GLY A 151 17.51 10.34 0.47
N TYR A 152 17.36 11.17 -0.57
CA TYR A 152 18.20 12.33 -0.84
C TYR A 152 17.31 13.47 -1.34
N GLY A 153 17.16 14.50 -0.53
CA GLY A 153 16.24 15.60 -0.82
C GLY A 153 14.82 15.12 -1.10
N ALA A 154 14.35 15.31 -2.31
CA ALA A 154 12.99 14.94 -2.74
C ALA A 154 12.85 13.48 -3.25
N LEU A 155 13.95 12.76 -3.39
CA LEU A 155 13.96 11.35 -3.79
C LEU A 155 13.90 10.46 -2.55
N GLU A 156 12.97 9.51 -2.53
CA GLU A 156 12.77 8.59 -1.39
C GLU A 156 12.60 7.15 -1.87
N GLY A 157 13.46 6.26 -1.38
CA GLY A 157 13.39 4.83 -1.61
C GLY A 157 12.98 4.10 -0.33
N ARG A 158 12.09 3.10 -0.45
CA ARG A 158 11.68 2.23 0.64
C ARG A 158 11.76 0.78 0.24
N ILE A 159 12.16 -0.04 1.21
CA ILE A 159 12.20 -1.49 1.10
C ILE A 159 11.39 -2.03 2.28
N LEU A 160 10.39 -2.86 1.98
CA LEU A 160 9.59 -3.54 3.00
C LEU A 160 9.81 -5.05 2.85
N ASN A 161 10.14 -5.70 3.96
CA ASN A 161 10.20 -7.16 4.05
C ASN A 161 8.99 -7.65 4.84
N VAL A 162 8.22 -8.58 4.29
CA VAL A 162 7.06 -9.18 4.95
C VAL A 162 7.51 -10.14 6.03
N ILE A 163 7.20 -9.83 7.29
CA ILE A 163 7.54 -10.65 8.46
C ILE A 163 6.36 -11.47 9.00
N SER A 164 5.12 -11.12 8.62
CA SER A 164 3.91 -11.92 8.88
C SER A 164 3.89 -13.23 8.07
N LYS A 165 2.97 -14.16 8.41
CA LYS A 165 2.76 -15.40 7.64
C LYS A 165 2.40 -15.09 6.18
N THR A 166 1.50 -14.11 5.95
CA THR A 166 1.00 -13.75 4.62
C THR A 166 1.18 -12.25 4.36
N TYR A 167 1.28 -11.90 3.09
CA TYR A 167 1.11 -10.55 2.56
C TYR A 167 -0.25 -10.47 1.90
N ARG A 168 -1.19 -9.72 2.52
CA ARG A 168 -2.55 -9.47 2.00
C ARG A 168 -3.27 -10.74 1.54
N GLY A 169 -3.13 -11.83 2.30
CA GLY A 169 -3.75 -13.12 2.00
C GLY A 169 -3.04 -13.97 0.92
N ALA A 170 -1.85 -13.58 0.49
CA ALA A 170 -1.09 -14.39 -0.46
C ALA A 170 -0.47 -15.62 0.23
N ASP A 171 -1.12 -16.76 0.07
CA ASP A 171 -0.67 -18.10 0.39
C ASP A 171 -1.16 -19.08 -0.69
N THR A 172 -0.98 -20.38 -0.49
CA THR A 172 -1.44 -21.39 -1.46
C THR A 172 -2.94 -21.26 -1.76
N GLY A 173 -3.78 -21.10 -0.73
CA GLY A 173 -5.21 -20.91 -0.91
C GLY A 173 -5.56 -19.62 -1.66
N GLY A 174 -4.92 -18.50 -1.26
CA GLY A 174 -5.16 -17.19 -1.86
C GLY A 174 -4.67 -17.07 -3.31
N VAL A 175 -3.54 -17.67 -3.65
CA VAL A 175 -2.95 -17.57 -5.00
C VAL A 175 -3.39 -18.73 -5.88
N CYS A 176 -3.08 -19.99 -5.51
CA CYS A 176 -3.39 -21.15 -6.34
C CYS A 176 -4.90 -21.37 -6.41
N GLY A 177 -5.62 -21.17 -5.28
CA GLY A 177 -7.09 -21.31 -5.23
C GLY A 177 -7.80 -20.26 -6.08
N THR A 178 -7.37 -19.00 -6.05
CA THR A 178 -7.93 -17.95 -6.91
C THR A 178 -7.69 -18.25 -8.39
N MET A 179 -6.49 -18.69 -8.76
CA MET A 179 -6.20 -19.10 -10.14
C MET A 179 -7.06 -20.28 -10.56
N LEU A 180 -7.21 -21.30 -9.71
CA LEU A 180 -8.07 -22.46 -10.01
C LEU A 180 -9.52 -22.06 -10.23
N LEU A 181 -10.01 -21.09 -9.47
CA LEU A 181 -11.40 -20.61 -9.55
C LEU A 181 -11.67 -19.72 -10.77
N LEU A 182 -10.71 -18.88 -11.17
CA LEU A 182 -10.94 -17.78 -12.12
C LEU A 182 -10.29 -17.99 -13.50
N MET A 183 -9.27 -18.84 -13.62
CA MET A 183 -8.63 -19.11 -14.90
C MET A 183 -9.41 -20.12 -15.73
N ALA A 184 -9.50 -19.85 -17.04
CA ALA A 184 -10.13 -20.77 -17.98
C ALA A 184 -9.30 -22.06 -18.18
N ASP A 185 -7.95 -21.95 -18.11
CA ASP A 185 -7.02 -23.07 -18.14
C ASP A 185 -6.45 -23.29 -16.72
N PRO A 186 -6.75 -24.40 -16.05
CA PRO A 186 -6.32 -24.67 -14.69
C PRO A 186 -4.84 -25.09 -14.58
N THR A 187 -4.12 -25.32 -15.68
CA THR A 187 -2.78 -25.88 -15.68
C THR A 187 -1.82 -25.09 -14.74
N GLN A 188 -1.82 -23.77 -14.84
CA GLN A 188 -0.97 -22.92 -13.99
C GLN A 188 -1.37 -23.00 -12.52
N ALA A 189 -2.65 -23.13 -12.20
CA ALA A 189 -3.15 -23.31 -10.85
C ALA A 189 -2.73 -24.68 -10.27
N LEU A 190 -2.82 -25.74 -11.07
CA LEU A 190 -2.39 -27.08 -10.69
C LEU A 190 -0.88 -27.14 -10.48
N ASP A 191 -0.07 -26.52 -11.35
CA ASP A 191 1.38 -26.36 -11.15
C ASP A 191 1.71 -25.60 -9.84
N CYS A 192 0.86 -24.61 -9.47
CA CYS A 192 0.98 -23.89 -8.22
C CYS A 192 0.77 -24.84 -7.04
N TYR A 193 -0.28 -25.63 -7.02
CA TYR A 193 -0.55 -26.62 -5.97
C TYR A 193 0.50 -27.74 -5.90
N ALA A 194 1.06 -28.16 -7.04
CA ALA A 194 2.11 -29.18 -7.08
C ALA A 194 3.39 -28.78 -6.33
N ARG A 195 3.58 -27.50 -6.05
CA ARG A 195 4.70 -26.99 -5.23
C ARG A 195 4.50 -27.22 -3.73
N GLY A 196 3.31 -27.62 -3.30
CA GLY A 196 2.93 -27.81 -1.89
C GLY A 196 2.34 -26.55 -1.24
N ASP A 197 2.02 -26.67 0.05
CA ASP A 197 1.47 -25.56 0.83
C ASP A 197 2.58 -24.59 1.26
N HIS A 198 2.41 -23.33 0.91
CA HIS A 198 3.34 -22.24 1.20
C HIS A 198 2.63 -20.98 1.67
N ASN A 199 3.39 -20.11 2.30
CA ASN A 199 2.99 -18.75 2.65
C ASN A 199 3.93 -17.72 2.00
N SER A 200 3.62 -16.44 2.14
CA SER A 200 4.39 -15.36 1.53
C SER A 200 5.30 -14.59 2.50
N ARG A 201 5.63 -15.16 3.67
CA ARG A 201 6.65 -14.59 4.56
C ARG A 201 7.99 -14.46 3.81
N GLY A 202 8.70 -13.35 4.01
CA GLY A 202 9.95 -13.05 3.31
C GLY A 202 9.74 -12.42 1.93
N SER A 203 8.52 -12.03 1.57
CA SER A 203 8.27 -11.19 0.39
C SER A 203 8.96 -9.84 0.53
N TRP A 204 9.32 -9.25 -0.61
CA TRP A 204 9.99 -7.95 -0.69
C TRP A 204 9.18 -6.99 -1.54
N LEU A 205 9.00 -5.77 -1.02
CA LEU A 205 8.36 -4.69 -1.73
C LEU A 205 9.35 -3.52 -1.81
N PHE A 206 9.42 -2.89 -2.97
CA PHE A 206 10.32 -1.78 -3.26
C PHE A 206 9.49 -0.62 -3.77
N ASP A 207 9.75 0.56 -3.23
CA ASP A 207 9.12 1.82 -3.64
C ASP A 207 10.20 2.87 -3.90
N LEU A 208 10.01 3.65 -4.95
CA LEU A 208 10.80 4.82 -5.27
C LEU A 208 9.86 5.97 -5.59
N ASP A 209 9.94 7.02 -4.80
CA ASP A 209 9.12 8.22 -4.93
C ASP A 209 10.00 9.44 -5.22
N TYR A 210 9.55 10.29 -6.14
CA TYR A 210 10.20 11.57 -6.44
C TYR A 210 9.17 12.69 -6.54
N LYS A 211 9.47 13.82 -5.92
CA LYS A 211 8.64 15.02 -5.92
C LYS A 211 9.36 16.18 -6.56
N PHE A 212 8.73 16.79 -7.54
CA PHE A 212 9.25 17.97 -8.20
C PHE A 212 8.28 19.13 -8.06
N ASN A 213 8.68 20.20 -7.37
CA ASN A 213 7.89 21.41 -7.25
C ASN A 213 7.97 22.20 -8.56
N LEU A 214 6.88 22.26 -9.30
CA LEU A 214 6.74 23.05 -10.53
C LEU A 214 6.64 24.55 -10.20
N ASP A 215 5.89 24.85 -9.13
CA ASP A 215 5.74 26.18 -8.55
C ASP A 215 5.39 26.04 -7.04
N PRO A 216 5.25 27.12 -6.25
CA PRO A 216 4.95 27.04 -4.81
C PRO A 216 3.63 26.33 -4.46
N ALA A 217 2.69 26.24 -5.40
CA ALA A 217 1.39 25.60 -5.20
C ALA A 217 1.27 24.25 -5.90
N THR A 218 2.15 23.94 -6.87
CA THR A 218 2.00 22.78 -7.75
C THR A 218 3.21 21.85 -7.66
N THR A 219 2.96 20.57 -7.38
CA THR A 219 3.98 19.53 -7.28
C THR A 219 3.67 18.39 -8.26
N LEU A 220 4.65 17.98 -9.05
CA LEU A 220 4.65 16.73 -9.81
C LEU A 220 5.12 15.60 -8.90
N ASN A 221 4.38 14.50 -8.88
CA ASN A 221 4.67 13.32 -8.09
C ASN A 221 4.94 12.13 -9.01
N LEU A 222 6.07 11.49 -8.86
CA LEU A 222 6.42 10.27 -9.58
C LEU A 222 6.60 9.14 -8.57
N HIS A 223 6.10 7.96 -8.92
CA HIS A 223 6.26 6.74 -8.12
C HIS A 223 6.53 5.55 -9.03
N GLY A 224 7.44 4.69 -8.61
CA GLY A 224 7.66 3.37 -9.18
C GLY A 224 7.75 2.34 -8.06
N GLY A 225 7.01 1.24 -8.22
CA GLY A 225 6.95 0.17 -7.25
C GLY A 225 7.22 -1.19 -7.88
N TYR A 226 7.74 -2.12 -7.09
CA TYR A 226 7.87 -3.53 -7.44
C TYR A 226 7.61 -4.40 -6.22
N GLN A 227 6.82 -5.46 -6.39
CA GLN A 227 6.68 -6.48 -5.36
C GLN A 227 7.14 -7.85 -5.87
N LYS A 228 7.90 -8.53 -5.02
CA LYS A 228 8.33 -9.90 -5.18
C LYS A 228 7.73 -10.74 -4.06
N ILE A 229 6.73 -11.54 -4.39
CA ILE A 229 6.03 -12.38 -3.42
C ILE A 229 6.77 -13.71 -3.29
N ALA A 230 7.20 -14.02 -2.08
CA ALA A 230 7.88 -15.28 -1.77
C ALA A 230 6.95 -16.46 -2.11
N ASN A 231 7.50 -17.49 -2.75
CA ASN A 231 6.82 -18.71 -3.22
C ASN A 231 5.77 -18.51 -4.33
N PHE A 232 5.33 -17.27 -4.62
CA PHE A 232 4.25 -16.98 -5.58
C PHE A 232 4.67 -15.93 -6.60
N LYS A 233 5.48 -16.34 -7.59
CA LYS A 233 5.89 -15.46 -8.70
C LYS A 233 4.70 -14.93 -9.52
N GLU A 234 3.57 -15.61 -9.48
CA GLU A 234 2.30 -15.27 -10.12
C GLU A 234 1.73 -13.95 -9.59
N ALA A 235 1.94 -13.68 -8.30
CA ALA A 235 1.52 -12.46 -7.62
C ALA A 235 2.55 -11.31 -7.68
N ASN A 236 3.67 -11.50 -8.40
CA ASN A 236 4.63 -10.41 -8.60
C ASN A 236 4.08 -9.40 -9.61
N PHE A 237 4.28 -8.12 -9.33
CA PHE A 237 4.00 -7.05 -10.28
C PHE A 237 4.86 -5.81 -10.05
N SER A 238 4.85 -4.91 -11.01
CA SER A 238 5.35 -3.55 -10.88
C SER A 238 4.22 -2.55 -11.09
N ASP A 239 4.36 -1.39 -10.47
CA ASP A 239 3.46 -0.26 -10.67
C ASP A 239 4.24 1.02 -10.91
N PHE A 240 3.61 1.93 -11.63
CA PHE A 240 4.10 3.27 -11.87
C PHE A 240 2.95 4.26 -11.74
N ARG A 241 3.22 5.42 -11.13
CA ARG A 241 2.25 6.50 -10.98
C ARG A 241 2.91 7.83 -11.34
N ILE A 242 2.17 8.65 -12.08
CA ILE A 242 2.45 10.06 -12.28
C ILE A 242 1.24 10.86 -11.82
N GLY A 243 1.46 11.88 -10.99
CA GLY A 243 0.39 12.69 -10.42
C GLY A 243 0.78 14.15 -10.27
N ILE A 244 -0.22 15.01 -10.26
CA ILE A 244 -0.08 16.43 -9.98
C ILE A 244 -0.88 16.75 -8.73
N THR A 245 -0.25 17.42 -7.78
CA THR A 245 -0.88 18.03 -6.61
C THR A 245 -0.91 19.54 -6.78
N HIS A 246 -2.09 20.16 -6.65
CA HIS A 246 -2.24 21.61 -6.64
C HIS A 246 -2.90 22.08 -5.35
N LYS A 247 -2.24 23.01 -4.65
CA LYS A 247 -2.75 23.60 -3.39
C LYS A 247 -3.67 24.77 -3.71
N HIS A 248 -4.94 24.66 -3.33
CA HIS A 248 -5.93 25.70 -3.55
C HIS A 248 -6.98 25.70 -2.43
N TRP A 249 -7.34 26.88 -1.92
CA TRP A 249 -8.33 27.10 -0.85
C TRP A 249 -8.08 26.27 0.43
N GLY A 250 -6.82 26.03 0.77
CA GLY A 250 -6.47 25.23 1.94
C GLY A 250 -6.64 23.71 1.78
N PHE A 251 -6.83 23.25 0.54
CA PHE A 251 -6.88 21.84 0.17
C PHE A 251 -5.75 21.50 -0.80
N ASP A 252 -5.31 20.25 -0.75
CA ASP A 252 -4.44 19.63 -1.75
C ASP A 252 -5.33 18.83 -2.74
N TRP A 253 -5.39 19.30 -3.99
CA TRP A 253 -6.11 18.66 -5.10
C TRP A 253 -5.13 17.80 -5.88
N ASN A 254 -5.44 16.51 -6.04
CA ASN A 254 -4.57 15.59 -6.76
C ASN A 254 -5.28 14.98 -7.96
N ALA A 255 -4.53 14.83 -9.05
CA ALA A 255 -4.93 14.07 -10.23
C ALA A 255 -3.79 13.10 -10.55
N ASP A 256 -4.07 11.79 -10.53
CA ASP A 256 -3.09 10.73 -10.64
C ASP A 256 -3.46 9.79 -11.80
N TRP A 257 -2.47 9.41 -12.59
CA TRP A 257 -2.53 8.26 -13.48
C TRP A 257 -1.61 7.17 -12.95
N VAL A 258 -2.13 5.94 -12.90
CA VAL A 258 -1.39 4.77 -12.43
C VAL A 258 -1.50 3.65 -13.45
N THR A 259 -0.44 2.88 -13.57
CA THR A 259 -0.42 1.63 -14.33
C THR A 259 0.20 0.51 -13.49
N THR A 260 -0.30 -0.70 -13.66
CA THR A 260 0.25 -1.91 -13.04
C THR A 260 0.51 -2.97 -14.10
N ASN A 261 1.64 -3.67 -13.97
CA ASN A 261 2.02 -4.77 -14.83
C ASN A 261 1.95 -6.09 -14.05
N THR A 262 0.74 -6.59 -13.86
CA THR A 262 0.46 -7.85 -13.15
C THR A 262 0.73 -9.05 -14.05
N ARG A 263 1.32 -10.13 -13.49
CA ARG A 263 1.62 -11.36 -14.24
C ARG A 263 0.37 -12.18 -14.52
N VAL A 264 -0.46 -12.35 -13.49
CA VAL A 264 -1.71 -13.11 -13.54
C VAL A 264 -2.82 -12.16 -13.14
N LYS A 265 -3.61 -11.72 -14.12
CA LYS A 265 -4.66 -10.71 -13.93
C LYS A 265 -5.80 -11.22 -13.06
N GLU A 266 -6.06 -12.51 -13.08
CA GLU A 266 -7.11 -13.18 -12.32
C GLU A 266 -6.93 -12.97 -10.80
N LEU A 267 -5.69 -12.86 -10.32
CA LEU A 267 -5.39 -12.55 -8.91
C LEU A 267 -5.84 -11.14 -8.47
N TYR A 268 -6.12 -10.27 -9.43
CA TYR A 268 -6.52 -8.87 -9.20
C TYR A 268 -7.95 -8.60 -9.68
N LEU A 269 -8.77 -9.66 -9.77
CA LEU A 269 -10.21 -9.58 -9.99
C LEU A 269 -10.95 -9.71 -8.67
N ALA A 270 -12.00 -8.92 -8.50
CA ALA A 270 -12.92 -9.08 -7.38
C ALA A 270 -14.36 -9.12 -7.88
N GLN A 271 -15.19 -9.96 -7.26
CA GLN A 271 -16.57 -10.11 -7.63
C GLN A 271 -17.40 -8.88 -7.23
N ASP A 272 -18.15 -8.31 -8.18
CA ASP A 272 -19.04 -7.16 -7.97
C ASP A 272 -20.42 -7.47 -8.55
N GLY A 273 -21.28 -8.11 -7.75
CA GLY A 273 -22.53 -8.71 -8.20
C GLY A 273 -22.23 -9.90 -9.12
N ASP A 274 -22.80 -9.89 -10.32
CA ASP A 274 -22.62 -10.95 -11.33
C ASP A 274 -21.40 -10.72 -12.24
N THR A 275 -20.56 -9.71 -11.96
CA THR A 275 -19.42 -9.35 -12.79
C THR A 275 -18.11 -9.44 -12.01
N LEU A 276 -17.02 -9.74 -12.72
CA LEU A 276 -15.65 -9.60 -12.19
C LEU A 276 -15.12 -8.21 -12.56
N ARG A 277 -14.58 -7.51 -11.57
CA ARG A 277 -14.01 -6.17 -11.72
C ARG A 277 -12.51 -6.21 -11.48
N ALA A 278 -11.72 -5.70 -12.43
CA ALA A 278 -10.28 -5.58 -12.29
C ALA A 278 -9.93 -4.42 -11.35
N THR A 279 -9.06 -4.72 -10.39
CA THR A 279 -8.53 -3.75 -9.41
C THR A 279 -7.19 -3.17 -9.84
N ASP A 280 -6.54 -3.79 -10.84
CA ASP A 280 -5.26 -3.42 -11.46
C ASP A 280 -5.40 -2.61 -12.76
N GLY A 281 -4.29 -2.49 -13.51
CA GLY A 281 -4.22 -1.91 -14.85
C GLY A 281 -4.12 -0.38 -14.86
N ASN A 282 -4.37 0.20 -16.03
CA ASN A 282 -4.29 1.65 -16.25
C ASN A 282 -5.51 2.35 -15.70
N LYS A 283 -5.31 3.28 -14.78
CA LYS A 283 -6.39 4.02 -14.12
C LYS A 283 -6.03 5.49 -13.93
N PHE A 284 -7.03 6.33 -14.06
CA PHE A 284 -6.97 7.72 -13.64
C PHE A 284 -7.88 7.90 -12.42
N PHE A 285 -7.41 8.60 -11.41
CA PHE A 285 -8.19 8.93 -10.22
C PHE A 285 -7.84 10.31 -9.69
N VAL A 286 -8.78 10.91 -8.99
CA VAL A 286 -8.62 12.21 -8.36
C VAL A 286 -8.84 12.11 -6.86
N SER A 287 -8.23 13.03 -6.12
CA SER A 287 -8.45 13.11 -4.69
C SER A 287 -8.32 14.55 -4.20
N VAL A 288 -8.94 14.81 -3.07
CA VAL A 288 -8.81 16.04 -2.32
C VAL A 288 -8.45 15.72 -0.90
N SER A 289 -7.48 16.43 -0.33
CA SER A 289 -7.10 16.26 1.07
C SER A 289 -6.91 17.60 1.77
N ARG A 290 -7.03 17.56 3.09
CA ARG A 290 -6.72 18.69 3.97
C ARG A 290 -5.89 18.21 5.15
N ARG A 291 -4.89 19.01 5.50
CA ARG A 291 -4.02 18.80 6.68
C ARG A 291 -4.36 19.80 7.77
N PHE A 292 -4.14 19.36 9.01
CA PHE A 292 -4.43 20.11 10.24
C PHE A 292 -3.25 20.05 11.18
#